data_eed0235a21935f81187654374f7a5af9
#
_entry.id   eed0235a21935f81187654374f7a5af9
#
_cell.length_a   1.000
_cell.length_b   1.000
_cell.length_c   1.000
_cell.angle_alpha   90.00
_cell.angle_beta   90.00
_cell.angle_gamma   90.00
#
_symmetry.space_group_name_H-M   'P 1'
#
loop_
_entity.id
_entity.type
_entity.pdbx_description
1 polymer ?
#
loop_
_entity_poly.entity_id
_entity_poly.type
_entity_poly.pdbx_seq_one_letter_code
_entity_poly.pdbx_strand_id
1 'polypeptide(L)'
;IIYNGATWKEKTIYTYVDAENGFAAYRDNMNPGEKQTVTGYFIRKYLQENNTEFDDKGSDQFWIEMRYAEVLLNLAEALAEQDYAKNQDDALEALNEVRRRVDLPERTTQEAPDKDSFMKLLRKERICELAFEGFRYWDLRRWRLAGEVIDGKQAHGTKITKKDDNSYTYE
;
A
#
# COMPACT_ATOMS: atom_id res chain seq x y z
N ILE A 1 0.86 -1.47 5.42
CA ILE A 1 0.80 -2.95 5.36
C ILE A 1 1.72 -3.51 6.43
N ILE A 2 1.28 -4.57 7.11
CA ILE A 2 2.10 -5.38 8.01
C ILE A 2 2.50 -6.63 7.22
N TYR A 3 3.79 -6.89 7.12
CA TYR A 3 4.37 -8.00 6.38
C TYR A 3 5.14 -8.95 7.32
N ASN A 4 5.54 -10.11 6.81
CA ASN A 4 6.32 -11.08 7.59
C ASN A 4 7.64 -10.49 8.09
N GLY A 5 7.86 -10.54 9.39
CA GLY A 5 9.02 -9.95 10.06
C GLY A 5 8.87 -8.47 10.44
N ALA A 6 7.74 -7.84 10.14
CA ALA A 6 7.48 -6.45 10.56
C ALA A 6 7.33 -6.35 12.08
N THR A 7 7.85 -5.30 12.67
CA THR A 7 7.64 -4.99 14.10
C THR A 7 6.39 -4.14 14.26
N TRP A 8 5.49 -4.58 15.15
CA TRP A 8 4.30 -3.84 15.54
C TRP A 8 4.05 -3.99 17.04
N LYS A 9 3.90 -2.88 17.74
CA LYS A 9 3.77 -2.85 19.22
C LYS A 9 4.85 -3.70 19.90
N GLU A 10 6.12 -3.48 19.56
CA GLU A 10 7.30 -4.18 20.12
C GLU A 10 7.36 -5.68 19.82
N LYS A 11 6.42 -6.22 19.03
CA LYS A 11 6.38 -7.63 18.64
C LYS A 11 6.70 -7.80 17.16
N THR A 12 7.43 -8.85 16.84
CA THR A 12 7.63 -9.26 15.45
C THR A 12 6.40 -10.03 14.97
N ILE A 13 5.83 -9.59 13.85
CA ILE A 13 4.68 -10.23 13.22
C ILE A 13 5.17 -11.20 12.16
N TYR A 14 4.69 -12.42 12.24
CA TYR A 14 4.98 -13.44 11.25
C TYR A 14 3.70 -13.82 10.50
N THR A 15 3.80 -13.98 9.19
CA THR A 15 2.68 -14.31 8.31
C THR A 15 3.00 -15.51 7.41
N TYR A 16 3.86 -16.41 7.88
CA TYR A 16 4.22 -17.63 7.15
C TYR A 16 3.17 -18.73 7.32
N VAL A 17 3.18 -19.68 6.39
CA VAL A 17 2.37 -20.90 6.47
C VAL A 17 3.05 -21.89 7.39
N ASP A 18 2.31 -22.34 8.40
CA ASP A 18 2.72 -23.47 9.24
C ASP A 18 2.26 -24.78 8.58
N ALA A 19 3.18 -25.73 8.45
CA ALA A 19 2.92 -27.00 7.80
C ALA A 19 1.83 -27.85 8.51
N GLU A 20 1.64 -27.66 9.81
CA GLU A 20 0.63 -28.38 10.59
C GLU A 20 -0.78 -27.76 10.53
N ASN A 21 -0.87 -26.44 10.33
CA ASN A 21 -2.13 -25.69 10.49
C ASN A 21 -2.61 -24.97 9.23
N GLY A 22 -1.96 -25.12 8.09
CA GLY A 22 -2.31 -24.42 6.87
C GLY A 22 -1.87 -22.96 6.87
N PHE A 23 -2.68 -22.04 6.36
CA PHE A 23 -2.32 -20.63 6.30
C PHE A 23 -2.25 -20.04 7.70
N ALA A 24 -1.07 -19.67 8.15
CA ALA A 24 -0.88 -19.02 9.42
C ALA A 24 -0.69 -17.53 9.26
N ALA A 25 -1.52 -16.79 9.91
CA ALA A 25 -1.11 -15.49 10.39
C ALA A 25 -0.57 -15.68 11.80
N TYR A 26 0.56 -15.06 12.06
CA TYR A 26 1.26 -15.16 13.27
C TYR A 26 0.62 -14.94 14.53
N ARG A 27 1.33 -15.46 15.42
CA ARG A 27 1.04 -15.59 16.79
C ARG A 27 2.17 -15.51 17.74
N ASP A 28 2.01 -14.69 18.75
CA ASP A 28 2.42 -14.95 20.09
C ASP A 28 1.13 -15.11 20.92
N ASN A 29 0.83 -16.33 21.38
CA ASN A 29 -0.28 -16.68 22.26
C ASN A 29 -1.72 -16.60 21.72
N MET A 30 -1.94 -16.78 20.42
CA MET A 30 -3.31 -16.94 19.88
C MET A 30 -3.59 -18.41 19.53
N ASN A 31 -4.84 -18.85 19.66
CA ASN A 31 -5.22 -20.24 19.35
C ASN A 31 -5.09 -20.57 17.86
N PRO A 32 -4.62 -21.77 17.50
CA PRO A 32 -4.62 -22.26 16.11
C PRO A 32 -6.00 -22.10 15.48
N GLY A 33 -6.08 -21.51 14.29
CA GLY A 33 -7.34 -21.35 13.56
C GLY A 33 -8.01 -19.98 13.66
N GLU A 34 -7.63 -19.11 14.61
CA GLU A 34 -8.24 -17.78 14.74
C GLU A 34 -7.47 -16.73 13.96
N LYS A 35 -8.19 -15.93 13.13
CA LYS A 35 -7.74 -14.66 12.53
C LYS A 35 -6.53 -14.75 11.60
N GLN A 36 -6.60 -15.65 10.64
CA GLN A 36 -5.56 -15.84 9.63
C GLN A 36 -5.71 -14.86 8.46
N THR A 37 -4.58 -14.47 7.83
CA THR A 37 -4.59 -13.82 6.55
C THR A 37 -4.31 -14.81 5.42
N VAL A 38 -5.15 -14.80 4.40
CA VAL A 38 -4.97 -15.63 3.19
C VAL A 38 -4.00 -15.01 2.19
N THR A 39 -3.57 -13.76 2.42
CA THR A 39 -2.69 -13.00 1.50
C THR A 39 -1.26 -12.91 1.99
N GLY A 40 -0.96 -13.30 3.23
CA GLY A 40 0.34 -13.09 3.86
C GLY A 40 0.57 -11.66 4.38
N TYR A 41 -0.45 -10.79 4.34
CA TYR A 41 -0.34 -9.39 4.74
C TYR A 41 -1.51 -8.96 5.60
N PHE A 42 -1.27 -8.00 6.51
CA PHE A 42 -2.32 -7.30 7.26
C PHE A 42 -2.37 -5.83 6.86
N ILE A 43 -3.57 -5.25 6.95
CA ILE A 43 -3.77 -3.82 6.75
C ILE A 43 -3.51 -3.12 8.08
N ARG A 44 -2.62 -2.12 8.07
CA ARG A 44 -2.34 -1.27 9.24
C ARG A 44 -3.16 0.02 9.24
N LYS A 45 -3.53 0.54 8.04
CA LYS A 45 -4.40 1.72 7.94
C LYS A 45 -5.72 1.47 8.65
N TYR A 46 -6.24 2.50 9.29
CA TYR A 46 -7.50 2.47 10.06
C TYR A 46 -7.47 1.59 11.31
N LEU A 47 -6.29 1.14 11.75
CA LEU A 47 -6.16 0.51 13.06
C LEU A 47 -6.01 1.58 14.14
N GLN A 48 -6.78 1.46 15.20
CA GLN A 48 -6.59 2.22 16.43
C GLN A 48 -5.46 1.58 17.24
N GLU A 49 -4.23 2.01 16.98
CA GLU A 49 -3.03 1.36 17.53
C GLU A 49 -2.91 1.48 19.05
N ASN A 50 -3.54 2.50 19.64
CA ASN A 50 -3.52 2.73 21.09
C ASN A 50 -4.58 1.90 21.84
N ASN A 51 -5.50 1.25 21.13
CA ASN A 51 -6.47 0.38 21.79
C ASN A 51 -5.80 -0.93 22.21
N THR A 52 -5.82 -1.21 23.50
CA THR A 52 -5.25 -2.43 24.11
C THR A 52 -6.27 -3.53 24.28
N GLU A 53 -7.54 -3.20 24.18
CA GLU A 53 -8.66 -4.14 24.31
C GLU A 53 -9.36 -4.31 22.97
N PHE A 54 -9.54 -5.55 22.55
CA PHE A 54 -10.44 -5.88 21.46
C PHE A 54 -11.86 -5.84 22.01
N ASP A 55 -12.47 -4.66 21.96
CA ASP A 55 -13.87 -4.49 22.31
C ASP A 55 -14.75 -4.76 21.09
N ASP A 56 -15.85 -5.49 21.27
CA ASP A 56 -16.88 -5.71 20.24
C ASP A 56 -17.57 -4.41 19.79
N LYS A 57 -17.30 -3.30 20.46
CA LYS A 57 -17.85 -1.97 20.19
C LYS A 57 -17.20 -1.24 19.02
N GLY A 58 -16.14 -1.80 18.42
CA GLY A 58 -15.46 -1.19 17.29
C GLY A 58 -14.33 -0.23 17.69
N SER A 59 -13.97 0.66 16.77
CA SER A 59 -12.85 1.60 16.90
C SER A 59 -13.34 3.03 16.76
N ASP A 60 -12.78 3.94 17.54
CA ASP A 60 -13.00 5.39 17.41
C ASP A 60 -12.19 6.02 16.28
N GLN A 61 -11.56 5.21 15.45
CA GLN A 61 -10.78 5.66 14.31
C GLN A 61 -11.66 6.33 13.27
N PHE A 62 -11.33 7.56 12.93
CA PHE A 62 -12.05 8.30 11.90
C PHE A 62 -11.83 7.70 10.51
N TRP A 63 -12.88 7.70 9.70
CA TRP A 63 -12.74 7.57 8.27
C TRP A 63 -12.32 8.92 7.69
N ILE A 64 -11.23 8.93 6.94
CA ILE A 64 -10.71 10.15 6.31
C ILE A 64 -11.18 10.14 4.85
N GLU A 65 -12.12 11.03 4.54
CA GLU A 65 -12.64 11.19 3.17
C GLU A 65 -11.63 11.82 2.22
N MET A 66 -10.89 12.82 2.69
CA MET A 66 -9.90 13.54 1.92
C MET A 66 -8.69 13.88 2.79
N ARG A 67 -7.50 13.74 2.25
CA ARG A 67 -6.27 14.13 2.94
C ARG A 67 -5.29 14.84 2.02
N TYR A 68 -4.38 15.58 2.60
CA TYR A 68 -3.47 16.47 1.88
C TYR A 68 -2.65 15.74 0.80
N ALA A 69 -2.19 14.51 1.05
CA ALA A 69 -1.48 13.73 0.04
C ALA A 69 -2.32 13.46 -1.22
N GLU A 70 -3.64 13.26 -1.09
CA GLU A 70 -4.53 13.15 -2.25
C GLU A 70 -4.58 14.45 -3.03
N VAL A 71 -4.70 15.59 -2.32
CA VAL A 71 -4.72 16.93 -2.96
C VAL A 71 -3.44 17.18 -3.74
N LEU A 72 -2.28 16.86 -3.17
CA LEU A 72 -0.97 16.98 -3.84
C LEU A 72 -0.89 16.10 -5.09
N LEU A 73 -1.32 14.85 -5.00
CA LEU A 73 -1.29 13.94 -6.15
C LEU A 73 -2.32 14.34 -7.24
N ASN A 74 -3.45 14.93 -6.86
CA ASN A 74 -4.41 15.50 -7.80
C ASN A 74 -3.84 16.77 -8.47
N LEU A 75 -3.14 17.62 -7.72
CA LEU A 75 -2.44 18.78 -8.26
C LEU A 75 -1.35 18.37 -9.26
N ALA A 76 -0.50 17.42 -8.89
CA ALA A 76 0.55 16.89 -9.74
C ALA A 76 -0.01 16.36 -11.08
N GLU A 77 -1.12 15.63 -11.02
CA GLU A 77 -1.81 15.14 -12.21
C GLU A 77 -2.39 16.28 -13.06
N ALA A 78 -3.06 17.23 -12.45
CA ALA A 78 -3.67 18.37 -13.14
C ALA A 78 -2.62 19.23 -13.87
N LEU A 79 -1.50 19.49 -13.22
CA LEU A 79 -0.36 20.23 -13.82
C LEU A 79 0.20 19.49 -15.03
N ALA A 80 0.37 18.19 -14.91
CA ALA A 80 0.87 17.35 -16.02
C ALA A 80 -0.14 17.25 -17.18
N GLU A 81 -1.43 17.18 -16.88
CA GLU A 81 -2.49 17.14 -17.90
C GLU A 81 -2.66 18.48 -18.62
N GLN A 82 -2.45 19.59 -17.91
CA GLN A 82 -2.57 20.93 -18.49
C GLN A 82 -1.46 21.20 -19.52
N ASP A 83 -0.20 21.13 -19.11
CA ASP A 83 0.97 21.32 -19.98
C ASP A 83 2.22 20.85 -19.21
N TYR A 84 2.60 19.58 -19.37
CA TYR A 84 3.71 19.01 -18.63
C TYR A 84 5.05 19.72 -18.90
N ALA A 85 5.28 20.16 -20.12
CA ALA A 85 6.53 20.83 -20.47
C ALA A 85 6.73 22.17 -19.74
N LYS A 86 5.64 22.84 -19.42
CA LYS A 86 5.67 24.09 -18.63
C LYS A 86 5.67 23.83 -17.13
N ASN A 87 4.97 22.79 -16.69
CA ASN A 87 4.65 22.56 -15.29
C ASN A 87 5.45 21.37 -14.71
N GLN A 88 6.51 20.93 -15.38
CA GLN A 88 7.29 19.75 -14.99
C GLN A 88 7.81 19.84 -13.56
N ASP A 89 8.44 20.96 -13.20
CA ASP A 89 9.03 21.17 -11.88
C ASP A 89 7.93 21.22 -10.79
N ASP A 90 6.84 21.93 -11.02
CA ASP A 90 5.74 22.05 -10.08
C ASP A 90 5.00 20.69 -9.89
N ALA A 91 4.84 19.93 -10.98
CA ALA A 91 4.23 18.60 -10.93
C ALA A 91 5.11 17.62 -10.16
N LEU A 92 6.43 17.65 -10.37
CA LEU A 92 7.39 16.85 -9.62
C LEU A 92 7.46 17.27 -8.15
N GLU A 93 7.42 18.57 -7.87
CA GLU A 93 7.44 19.08 -6.49
C GLU A 93 6.23 18.60 -5.71
N ALA A 94 5.02 18.68 -6.26
CA ALA A 94 3.81 18.21 -5.62
C ALA A 94 3.85 16.69 -5.35
N LEU A 95 4.42 15.89 -6.27
CA LEU A 95 4.62 14.46 -6.07
C LEU A 95 5.69 14.20 -5.01
N ASN A 96 6.78 14.95 -5.02
CA ASN A 96 7.91 14.77 -4.12
C ASN A 96 7.58 15.18 -2.68
N GLU A 97 6.68 16.13 -2.47
CA GLU A 97 6.20 16.48 -1.12
C GLU A 97 5.57 15.26 -0.43
N VAL A 98 4.80 14.45 -1.16
CA VAL A 98 4.26 13.20 -0.63
C VAL A 98 5.37 12.22 -0.24
N ARG A 99 6.41 12.12 -1.05
CA ARG A 99 7.55 11.21 -0.84
C ARG A 99 8.44 11.65 0.33
N ARG A 100 8.72 12.97 0.44
CA ARG A 100 9.51 13.55 1.55
C ARG A 100 8.91 13.25 2.92
N ARG A 101 7.59 13.22 3.02
CA ARG A 101 6.89 12.90 4.28
C ARG A 101 7.32 11.54 4.89
N VAL A 102 7.76 10.61 4.06
CA VAL A 102 8.13 9.24 4.46
C VAL A 102 9.58 8.90 4.11
N ASP A 103 10.43 9.91 3.96
CA ASP A 103 11.87 9.81 3.67
C ASP A 103 12.19 8.97 2.42
N LEU A 104 11.30 8.98 1.41
CA LEU A 104 11.58 8.34 0.13
C LEU A 104 12.38 9.27 -0.78
N PRO A 105 13.30 8.73 -1.60
CA PRO A 105 14.05 9.52 -2.59
C PRO A 105 13.12 10.27 -3.52
N GLU A 106 13.43 11.53 -3.78
CA GLU A 106 12.68 12.37 -4.72
C GLU A 106 12.77 11.86 -6.16
N ARG A 107 11.72 12.07 -6.91
CA ARG A 107 11.70 11.83 -8.36
C ARG A 107 12.31 13.01 -9.08
N THR A 108 13.03 12.73 -10.15
CA THR A 108 13.79 13.71 -10.90
C THR A 108 13.26 13.89 -12.30
N THR A 109 13.65 14.98 -12.95
CA THR A 109 13.33 15.24 -14.36
C THR A 109 13.91 14.18 -15.30
N GLN A 110 15.03 13.52 -14.92
CA GLN A 110 15.60 12.42 -15.70
C GLN A 110 14.71 11.17 -15.67
N GLU A 111 14.01 10.90 -14.56
CA GLU A 111 13.08 9.79 -14.44
C GLU A 111 11.71 10.09 -15.10
N ALA A 112 11.40 11.37 -15.26
CA ALA A 112 10.16 11.86 -15.84
C ALA A 112 10.43 12.90 -16.94
N PRO A 113 11.14 12.55 -18.02
CA PRO A 113 11.50 13.50 -19.07
C PRO A 113 10.30 13.98 -19.90
N ASP A 114 9.20 13.25 -19.86
CA ASP A 114 7.96 13.53 -20.59
C ASP A 114 6.72 13.19 -19.75
N LYS A 115 5.55 13.64 -20.22
CA LYS A 115 4.27 13.41 -19.56
C LYS A 115 3.98 11.94 -19.30
N ASP A 116 4.25 11.06 -20.25
CA ASP A 116 3.93 9.63 -20.12
C ASP A 116 4.77 8.97 -19.03
N SER A 117 6.05 9.32 -18.97
CA SER A 117 6.97 8.86 -17.92
C SER A 117 6.53 9.36 -16.55
N PHE A 118 6.19 10.65 -16.45
CA PHE A 118 5.67 11.24 -15.21
C PHE A 118 4.37 10.56 -14.76
N MET A 119 3.41 10.37 -15.67
CA MET A 119 2.13 9.73 -15.34
C MET A 119 2.29 8.30 -14.85
N LYS A 120 3.30 7.56 -15.33
CA LYS A 120 3.64 6.22 -14.79
C LYS A 120 4.11 6.32 -13.33
N LEU A 121 4.99 7.28 -13.02
CA LEU A 121 5.46 7.50 -11.65
C LEU A 121 4.32 7.95 -10.73
N LEU A 122 3.52 8.90 -11.16
CA LEU A 122 2.35 9.40 -10.43
C LEU A 122 1.35 8.28 -10.12
N ARG A 123 1.00 7.47 -11.11
CA ARG A 123 0.08 6.34 -10.92
C ARG A 123 0.62 5.33 -9.92
N LYS A 124 1.92 5.06 -9.95
CA LYS A 124 2.58 4.19 -8.97
C LYS A 124 2.54 4.78 -7.56
N GLU A 125 2.80 6.07 -7.43
CA GLU A 125 2.74 6.76 -6.14
C GLU A 125 1.31 6.72 -5.56
N ARG A 126 0.29 7.01 -6.39
CA ARG A 126 -1.12 6.92 -5.97
C ARG A 126 -1.51 5.52 -5.49
N ILE A 127 -1.05 4.46 -6.16
CA ILE A 127 -1.32 3.07 -5.72
C ILE A 127 -0.74 2.82 -4.34
N CYS A 128 0.47 3.28 -4.07
CA CYS A 128 1.15 3.03 -2.81
C CYS A 128 0.59 3.93 -1.69
N GLU A 129 0.50 5.24 -1.96
CA GLU A 129 0.11 6.24 -0.97
C GLU A 129 -1.37 6.11 -0.58
N LEU A 130 -2.26 5.91 -1.56
CA LEU A 130 -3.71 5.82 -1.35
C LEU A 130 -4.22 4.37 -1.25
N ALA A 131 -3.33 3.41 -0.99
CA ALA A 131 -3.71 2.01 -0.81
C ALA A 131 -4.75 1.87 0.32
N PHE A 132 -5.80 1.07 0.08
CA PHE A 132 -6.92 0.80 0.99
C PHE A 132 -7.84 2.00 1.31
N GLU A 133 -7.72 3.09 0.55
CA GLU A 133 -8.57 4.29 0.70
C GLU A 133 -9.68 4.39 -0.37
N GLY A 134 -9.91 3.33 -1.14
CA GLY A 134 -10.98 3.26 -2.13
C GLY A 134 -10.70 3.89 -3.49
N PHE A 135 -9.55 4.56 -3.66
CA PHE A 135 -9.23 5.31 -4.90
C PHE A 135 -8.94 4.43 -6.11
N ARG A 136 -8.34 3.26 -5.92
CA ARG A 136 -7.82 2.44 -7.04
C ARG A 136 -8.86 2.12 -8.10
N TYR A 137 -10.07 1.77 -7.70
CA TYR A 137 -11.16 1.46 -8.62
C TYR A 137 -11.50 2.65 -9.53
N TRP A 138 -11.63 3.84 -8.94
CA TRP A 138 -11.96 5.05 -9.66
C TRP A 138 -10.80 5.54 -10.54
N ASP A 139 -9.57 5.46 -10.07
CA ASP A 139 -8.37 5.78 -10.81
C ASP A 139 -8.25 4.93 -12.08
N LEU A 140 -8.43 3.62 -11.99
CA LEU A 140 -8.39 2.73 -13.16
C LEU A 140 -9.47 3.05 -14.18
N ARG A 141 -10.66 3.44 -13.73
CA ARG A 141 -11.76 3.82 -14.64
C ARG A 141 -11.51 5.15 -15.35
N ARG A 142 -11.12 6.19 -14.60
CA ARG A 142 -10.88 7.52 -15.17
C ARG A 142 -9.68 7.54 -16.12
N TRP A 143 -8.65 6.75 -15.84
CA TRP A 143 -7.52 6.56 -16.75
C TRP A 143 -7.79 5.57 -17.88
N ARG A 144 -8.92 4.89 -17.89
CA ARG A 144 -9.29 3.83 -18.85
C ARG A 144 -8.33 2.65 -18.89
N LEU A 145 -7.70 2.35 -17.75
CA LEU A 145 -6.71 1.29 -17.60
C LEU A 145 -7.28 0.00 -16.98
N ALA A 146 -8.57 -0.03 -16.65
CA ALA A 146 -9.18 -1.18 -15.97
C ALA A 146 -9.04 -2.49 -16.79
N GLY A 147 -9.27 -2.44 -18.10
CA GLY A 147 -9.09 -3.60 -18.97
C GLY A 147 -7.64 -4.08 -19.03
N GLU A 148 -6.68 -3.17 -19.16
CA GLU A 148 -5.26 -3.53 -19.20
C GLU A 148 -4.75 -4.12 -17.88
N VAL A 149 -5.23 -3.60 -16.76
CA VAL A 149 -4.70 -3.94 -15.43
C VAL A 149 -5.40 -5.15 -14.81
N ILE A 150 -6.69 -5.35 -15.11
CA ILE A 150 -7.53 -6.35 -14.42
C ILE A 150 -7.87 -7.52 -15.32
N ASP A 151 -8.12 -7.27 -16.62
CA ASP A 151 -8.63 -8.29 -17.52
C ASP A 151 -7.64 -9.46 -17.68
N GLY A 152 -8.15 -10.68 -17.53
CA GLY A 152 -7.37 -11.90 -17.58
C GLY A 152 -6.33 -12.10 -16.46
N LYS A 153 -6.28 -11.19 -15.47
CA LYS A 153 -5.35 -11.29 -14.34
C LYS A 153 -6.05 -11.87 -13.11
N GLN A 154 -5.37 -12.78 -12.44
CA GLN A 154 -5.81 -13.31 -11.16
C GLN A 154 -5.14 -12.54 -10.02
N ALA A 155 -5.90 -12.31 -8.96
CA ALA A 155 -5.33 -11.79 -7.72
C ALA A 155 -4.58 -12.92 -7.01
N HIS A 156 -3.35 -12.66 -6.61
CA HIS A 156 -2.50 -13.59 -5.89
C HIS A 156 -2.19 -13.06 -4.50
N GLY A 157 -2.18 -13.94 -3.52
CA GLY A 157 -1.52 -13.71 -2.23
C GLY A 157 -0.08 -14.22 -2.30
N THR A 158 0.70 -13.90 -1.29
CA THR A 158 2.05 -14.44 -1.14
C THR A 158 2.03 -15.58 -0.14
N LYS A 159 2.37 -16.78 -0.57
CA LYS A 159 2.60 -17.91 0.32
C LYS A 159 4.01 -17.80 0.90
N ILE A 160 4.09 -17.69 2.22
CA ILE A 160 5.36 -17.55 2.94
C ILE A 160 5.61 -18.86 3.70
N THR A 161 6.68 -19.55 3.36
CA THR A 161 7.05 -20.81 4.01
C THR A 161 8.33 -20.63 4.80
N LYS A 162 8.30 -21.00 6.09
CA LYS A 162 9.48 -21.02 6.95
C LYS A 162 10.29 -22.29 6.67
N LYS A 163 11.61 -22.14 6.51
CA LYS A 163 12.56 -23.25 6.34
C LYS A 163 13.17 -23.67 7.67
N ASP A 164 13.82 -24.83 7.69
CA ASP A 164 14.49 -25.37 8.88
C ASP A 164 15.64 -24.49 9.40
N ASP A 165 16.27 -23.72 8.51
CA ASP A 165 17.31 -22.74 8.84
C ASP A 165 16.77 -21.40 9.36
N ASN A 166 15.46 -21.32 9.62
CA ASN A 166 14.71 -20.11 9.99
C ASN A 166 14.65 -19.01 8.90
N SER A 167 15.07 -19.28 7.68
CA SER A 167 14.83 -18.40 6.54
C SER A 167 13.40 -18.57 5.99
N TYR A 168 12.99 -17.68 5.06
CA TYR A 168 11.65 -17.73 4.46
C TYR A 168 11.73 -17.78 2.95
N THR A 169 10.84 -18.54 2.32
CA THR A 169 10.54 -18.47 0.88
C THR A 169 9.22 -17.77 0.66
N TYR A 170 9.14 -17.04 -0.44
CA TYR A 170 7.96 -16.26 -0.86
C TYR A 170 7.54 -16.76 -2.24
N GLU A 171 6.32 -17.27 -2.37
CA GLU A 171 5.73 -17.83 -3.59
C GLU A 171 4.43 -17.13 -3.97
#